data_9dffaf54fc46792ccf37175012efa8c0
#
_entry.id   9dffaf54fc46792ccf37175012efa8c0
#
_cell.length_a   1.000
_cell.length_b   1.000
_cell.length_c   1.000
_cell.angle_alpha   90.00
_cell.angle_beta   90.00
_cell.angle_gamma   90.00
#
_symmetry.space_group_name_H-M   'P 1'
#
loop_
_entity.id
_entity.type
_entity.pdbx_description
1 polymer ?
#
loop_
_entity_poly.entity_id
_entity_poly.type
_entity_poly.pdbx_seq_one_letter_code
_entity_poly.pdbx_strand_id
1 'polypeptide(L)'
;MSHYLKFLFSALFVFSTLSLSANAQSITNENAVASSACPTTGNMVAQNGDCRVTPSTFSTTIYEIGLCTAHPYGAAKTSATFDASTCVVIYTDAAPAAVDLAAAIGTNTSLSGTASAPPEGTYGFPYIKLGTDFTVAGSFTNTPTGGVATTYYSGGAGAVNTTGPAVTQTDSLKNFGDTLCSSGYVGAAVVGGTMDGFITDTAFTRSIDTDKSGTPVICNKSDRLIAVMNLAAPFTVTSQTYAVNFNFILTNYGAQFVDGNNAAGAPEEFASAPFAGYFTVLNAD
;
A
#
# COMPACT_ATOMS: atom_id res chain seq x y z
N MET A 1 3.28 3.20 -49.82
CA MET A 1 3.27 2.00 -48.96
C MET A 1 3.46 2.51 -47.55
N SER A 2 2.37 2.57 -46.81
CA SER A 2 2.37 3.13 -45.46
C SER A 2 2.68 1.97 -44.47
N HIS A 3 3.84 2.02 -43.82
CA HIS A 3 4.18 1.09 -42.76
C HIS A 3 3.55 1.61 -41.45
N TYR A 4 2.39 1.05 -41.09
CA TYR A 4 1.85 1.19 -39.74
C TYR A 4 2.68 0.33 -38.80
N LEU A 5 3.56 0.96 -38.05
CA LEU A 5 4.25 0.34 -36.91
C LEU A 5 3.23 0.23 -35.76
N LYS A 6 2.70 -0.97 -35.57
CA LYS A 6 1.87 -1.28 -34.41
C LYS A 6 2.80 -1.39 -33.19
N PHE A 7 2.85 -0.34 -32.37
CA PHE A 7 3.43 -0.43 -31.04
C PHE A 7 2.48 -1.24 -30.17
N LEU A 8 2.87 -2.48 -29.86
CA LEU A 8 2.30 -3.22 -28.75
C LEU A 8 2.89 -2.62 -27.45
N PHE A 9 2.18 -1.66 -26.86
CA PHE A 9 2.44 -1.26 -25.51
C PHE A 9 1.91 -2.35 -24.57
N SER A 10 2.77 -3.28 -24.20
CA SER A 10 2.55 -4.10 -23.01
C SER A 10 2.89 -3.21 -21.83
N ALA A 11 1.87 -2.75 -21.08
CA ALA A 11 2.11 -2.08 -19.80
C ALA A 11 2.64 -3.13 -18.84
N LEU A 12 3.96 -3.28 -18.82
CA LEU A 12 4.66 -4.18 -17.94
C LEU A 12 4.82 -3.47 -16.60
N PHE A 13 3.95 -3.79 -15.65
CA PHE A 13 4.11 -3.31 -14.28
C PHE A 13 5.18 -4.14 -13.59
N VAL A 14 6.34 -3.53 -13.39
CA VAL A 14 7.46 -4.16 -12.68
C VAL A 14 7.24 -3.99 -11.18
N PHE A 15 6.88 -5.08 -10.52
CA PHE A 15 6.92 -5.14 -9.07
C PHE A 15 8.33 -5.60 -8.67
N SER A 16 9.25 -4.66 -8.54
CA SER A 16 10.58 -4.98 -8.05
C SER A 16 10.65 -4.75 -6.56
N THR A 17 10.89 -5.80 -5.81
CA THR A 17 11.42 -5.66 -4.47
C THR A 17 12.93 -5.49 -4.61
N LEU A 18 13.38 -4.25 -4.77
CA LEU A 18 14.76 -3.95 -4.53
C LEU A 18 15.04 -4.25 -3.06
N SER A 19 15.86 -5.26 -2.79
CA SER A 19 16.56 -5.39 -1.54
C SER A 19 17.60 -4.27 -1.45
N LEU A 20 17.13 -3.03 -1.38
CA LEU A 20 17.94 -1.95 -0.88
C LEU A 20 18.14 -2.27 0.59
N SER A 21 19.40 -2.39 0.99
CA SER A 21 19.79 -2.36 2.40
C SER A 21 19.00 -1.22 3.04
N ALA A 22 17.98 -1.56 3.79
CA ALA A 22 17.04 -0.61 4.33
C ALA A 22 17.77 0.24 5.35
N ASN A 23 18.23 1.39 4.93
CA ASN A 23 18.11 2.52 5.83
C ASN A 23 16.62 2.66 6.02
N ALA A 24 16.12 2.23 7.18
CA ALA A 24 14.74 2.38 7.58
C ALA A 24 14.37 3.84 7.40
N GLN A 25 13.72 4.15 6.29
CA GLN A 25 13.22 5.49 6.07
C GLN A 25 12.02 5.58 7.01
N SER A 26 12.24 6.25 8.13
CA SER A 26 11.22 6.53 9.13
C SER A 26 10.02 7.13 8.41
N ILE A 27 8.90 6.42 8.43
CA ILE A 27 7.60 6.98 8.04
C ILE A 27 7.24 7.93 9.19
N THR A 28 7.71 9.16 9.12
CA THR A 28 7.37 10.20 10.08
C THR A 28 6.11 10.89 9.61
N ASN A 29 4.98 10.38 10.06
CA ASN A 29 3.70 11.07 10.03
C ASN A 29 3.19 11.11 11.47
N GLU A 30 2.49 12.15 11.85
CA GLU A 30 1.88 12.28 13.18
C GLU A 30 0.92 11.11 13.51
N ASN A 31 0.45 10.37 12.51
CA ASN A 31 -0.43 9.21 12.63
C ASN A 31 0.23 7.90 12.13
N ALA A 32 1.46 7.92 11.65
CA ALA A 32 2.18 6.71 11.26
C ALA A 32 3.04 6.26 12.43
N VAL A 33 2.58 5.28 13.16
CA VAL A 33 3.45 4.55 14.08
C VAL A 33 4.56 3.93 13.23
N ALA A 34 5.79 4.41 13.42
CA ALA A 34 6.97 3.82 12.80
C ALA A 34 7.19 2.45 13.45
N SER A 35 6.46 1.43 13.00
CA SER A 35 6.76 0.08 13.44
C SER A 35 8.01 -0.40 12.73
N SER A 36 8.91 -0.97 13.50
CA SER A 36 10.11 -1.63 12.99
C SER A 36 9.79 -3.03 12.50
N ALA A 37 10.68 -3.60 11.68
CA ALA A 37 10.63 -5.02 11.36
C ALA A 37 10.56 -5.86 12.64
N CYS A 38 9.82 -6.97 12.60
CA CYS A 38 9.76 -7.88 13.74
C CYS A 38 11.16 -8.39 14.10
N PRO A 39 11.54 -8.33 15.39
CA PRO A 39 12.88 -8.70 15.82
C PRO A 39 13.06 -10.21 15.72
N THR A 40 14.25 -10.62 15.34
CA THR A 40 14.64 -12.06 15.33
C THR A 40 15.12 -12.53 16.69
N THR A 41 15.45 -11.61 17.60
CA THR A 41 15.95 -11.92 18.95
C THR A 41 15.46 -10.87 19.96
N GLY A 42 15.39 -11.23 21.22
CA GLY A 42 14.92 -10.34 22.28
C GLY A 42 13.40 -10.36 22.41
N ASN A 43 12.87 -9.48 23.24
CA ASN A 43 11.42 -9.36 23.37
C ASN A 43 10.86 -8.66 22.12
N MET A 44 9.76 -9.19 21.63
CA MET A 44 8.94 -8.48 20.68
C MET A 44 8.49 -7.19 21.32
N VAL A 45 8.69 -6.11 20.71
CA VAL A 45 8.24 -4.75 21.02
C VAL A 45 7.78 -4.49 22.47
N ALA A 46 7.94 -3.27 22.94
CA ALA A 46 7.34 -2.82 24.18
C ALA A 46 5.83 -3.12 24.17
N GLN A 47 5.29 -3.52 25.28
CA GLN A 47 3.86 -3.71 25.54
C GLN A 47 3.01 -2.67 24.78
N ASN A 48 1.98 -3.12 24.06
CA ASN A 48 1.16 -2.34 23.12
C ASN A 48 1.90 -1.88 21.85
N GLY A 49 2.91 -2.60 21.40
CA GLY A 49 3.62 -2.32 20.17
C GLY A 49 3.21 -3.22 19.02
N ASP A 50 3.60 -2.82 17.83
CA ASP A 50 3.51 -3.62 16.64
C ASP A 50 4.88 -3.78 15.99
N CYS A 51 5.04 -4.85 15.22
CA CYS A 51 6.18 -5.02 14.36
C CYS A 51 5.73 -5.53 12.98
N ARG A 52 6.48 -5.22 11.95
CA ARG A 52 6.12 -5.53 10.57
C ARG A 52 6.90 -6.69 10.01
N VAL A 53 6.21 -7.45 9.18
CA VAL A 53 6.78 -8.57 8.45
C VAL A 53 6.55 -8.42 6.96
N THR A 54 7.41 -9.07 6.17
CA THR A 54 7.12 -9.30 4.76
C THR A 54 6.01 -10.36 4.68
N PRO A 55 4.84 -10.04 4.12
CA PRO A 55 3.76 -11.01 4.03
C PRO A 55 4.11 -12.15 3.07
N SER A 56 3.62 -13.35 3.36
CA SER A 56 3.64 -14.48 2.43
C SER A 56 2.46 -14.45 1.45
N THR A 57 1.41 -13.71 1.78
CA THR A 57 0.28 -13.35 0.92
C THR A 57 -0.08 -11.90 1.20
N PHE A 58 -0.25 -11.11 0.15
CA PHE A 58 -0.77 -9.75 0.21
C PHE A 58 -1.58 -9.48 -1.06
N SER A 59 -2.87 -9.72 -0.98
CA SER A 59 -3.77 -9.56 -2.13
C SER A 59 -4.70 -8.38 -1.95
N THR A 60 -4.89 -7.62 -3.01
CA THR A 60 -5.88 -6.54 -3.09
C THR A 60 -6.36 -6.37 -4.53
N THR A 61 -7.39 -5.55 -4.74
CA THR A 61 -7.89 -5.19 -6.07
C THR A 61 -7.38 -3.82 -6.48
N ILE A 62 -6.94 -3.67 -7.75
CA ILE A 62 -6.41 -2.42 -8.31
C ILE A 62 -7.37 -1.94 -9.39
N TYR A 63 -8.09 -0.85 -9.14
CA TYR A 63 -9.08 -0.30 -10.06
C TYR A 63 -8.52 0.67 -11.07
N GLU A 64 -7.59 1.51 -10.65
CA GLU A 64 -7.08 2.57 -11.50
C GLU A 64 -5.70 3.03 -11.04
N ILE A 65 -4.85 3.36 -12.00
CA ILE A 65 -3.59 4.06 -11.78
C ILE A 65 -3.57 5.26 -12.70
N GLY A 66 -3.14 6.41 -12.19
CA GLY A 66 -3.07 7.62 -12.99
C GLY A 66 -1.97 8.57 -12.54
N LEU A 67 -1.77 9.60 -13.34
CA LEU A 67 -0.75 10.61 -13.19
C LEU A 67 -1.41 11.98 -13.18
N CYS A 68 -1.14 12.81 -12.17
CA CYS A 68 -1.70 14.15 -12.08
C CYS A 68 -0.58 15.20 -12.04
N THR A 69 -0.88 16.36 -12.61
CA THR A 69 -0.02 17.55 -12.56
C THR A 69 -0.26 18.38 -11.30
N ALA A 70 -1.41 18.19 -10.64
CA ALA A 70 -1.74 18.79 -9.36
C ALA A 70 -2.36 17.72 -8.44
N HIS A 71 -2.32 17.95 -7.11
CA HIS A 71 -2.89 17.00 -6.16
C HIS A 71 -4.42 16.92 -6.31
N PRO A 72 -5.01 15.72 -6.58
CA PRO A 72 -6.42 15.59 -6.96
C PRO A 72 -7.41 15.94 -5.84
N TYR A 73 -6.98 16.04 -4.59
CA TYR A 73 -7.78 16.55 -3.48
C TYR A 73 -7.40 17.98 -3.07
N GLY A 74 -6.80 18.75 -4.01
CA GLY A 74 -6.34 20.11 -3.82
C GLY A 74 -5.04 20.22 -3.03
N ALA A 75 -4.38 21.38 -3.12
CA ALA A 75 -3.08 21.59 -2.46
C ALA A 75 -3.16 21.44 -0.92
N ALA A 76 -4.28 21.83 -0.31
CA ALA A 76 -4.53 21.64 1.13
C ALA A 76 -4.96 20.20 1.47
N LYS A 77 -5.17 19.32 0.48
CA LYS A 77 -5.57 17.91 0.65
C LYS A 77 -6.90 17.74 1.41
N THR A 78 -7.77 18.74 1.35
CA THR A 78 -9.05 18.79 2.09
C THR A 78 -10.29 18.76 1.20
N SER A 79 -10.12 18.76 -0.13
CA SER A 79 -11.25 18.64 -1.06
C SER A 79 -12.04 17.35 -0.76
N ALA A 80 -13.37 17.46 -0.77
CA ALA A 80 -14.23 16.30 -0.55
C ALA A 80 -14.21 15.32 -1.73
N THR A 81 -14.00 15.83 -2.95
CA THR A 81 -14.07 15.08 -4.20
C THR A 81 -12.72 15.03 -4.90
N PHE A 82 -12.49 13.94 -5.62
CA PHE A 82 -11.34 13.76 -6.48
C PHE A 82 -11.50 14.63 -7.73
N ASP A 83 -10.57 15.55 -7.97
CA ASP A 83 -10.51 16.35 -9.18
C ASP A 83 -9.66 15.63 -10.24
N ALA A 84 -10.33 15.04 -11.22
CA ALA A 84 -9.68 14.36 -12.32
C ALA A 84 -9.17 15.31 -13.43
N SER A 85 -9.48 16.61 -13.37
CA SER A 85 -9.20 17.55 -14.47
C SER A 85 -7.71 17.74 -14.74
N THR A 86 -6.86 17.49 -13.74
CA THR A 86 -5.39 17.57 -13.84
C THR A 86 -4.72 16.22 -13.98
N CYS A 87 -5.51 15.15 -14.17
CA CYS A 87 -5.03 13.78 -14.16
C CYS A 87 -5.24 13.09 -15.51
N VAL A 88 -4.38 12.13 -15.80
CA VAL A 88 -4.53 11.17 -16.88
C VAL A 88 -4.52 9.77 -16.32
N VAL A 89 -5.44 8.93 -16.75
CA VAL A 89 -5.51 7.52 -16.36
C VAL A 89 -4.58 6.73 -17.27
N ILE A 90 -3.70 5.92 -16.68
CA ILE A 90 -2.76 5.05 -17.40
C ILE A 90 -3.10 3.56 -17.27
N TYR A 91 -3.95 3.22 -16.31
CA TYR A 91 -4.52 1.88 -16.14
C TYR A 91 -5.91 1.98 -15.54
N THR A 92 -6.84 1.17 -16.02
CA THR A 92 -8.19 1.04 -15.44
C THR A 92 -8.71 -0.39 -15.57
N ASP A 93 -9.41 -0.85 -14.55
CA ASP A 93 -10.19 -2.09 -14.55
C ASP A 93 -11.48 -1.85 -13.75
N ALA A 94 -12.62 -2.02 -14.40
CA ALA A 94 -13.93 -1.78 -13.78
C ALA A 94 -14.34 -2.89 -12.80
N ALA A 95 -13.79 -4.10 -12.98
CA ALA A 95 -14.08 -5.27 -12.18
C ALA A 95 -12.82 -6.11 -11.93
N PRO A 96 -11.82 -5.54 -11.23
CA PRO A 96 -10.53 -6.16 -11.10
C PRO A 96 -10.60 -7.44 -10.28
N ALA A 97 -9.87 -8.46 -10.71
CA ALA A 97 -9.54 -9.59 -9.85
C ALA A 97 -8.53 -9.15 -8.77
N ALA A 98 -8.60 -9.80 -7.60
CA ALA A 98 -7.56 -9.61 -6.60
C ALA A 98 -6.22 -10.14 -7.13
N VAL A 99 -5.16 -9.38 -6.89
CA VAL A 99 -3.80 -9.76 -7.26
C VAL A 99 -2.96 -9.96 -6.01
N ASP A 100 -2.27 -11.11 -5.92
CA ASP A 100 -1.33 -11.38 -4.83
C ASP A 100 0.02 -10.72 -5.15
N LEU A 101 0.24 -9.57 -4.53
CA LEU A 101 1.47 -8.80 -4.69
C LEU A 101 2.66 -9.44 -3.96
N ALA A 102 2.41 -10.24 -2.91
CA ALA A 102 3.49 -10.96 -2.22
C ALA A 102 4.07 -12.06 -3.11
N ALA A 103 3.23 -12.76 -3.89
CA ALA A 103 3.70 -13.75 -4.86
C ALA A 103 4.53 -13.14 -6.00
N ALA A 104 4.41 -11.83 -6.22
CA ALA A 104 5.16 -11.10 -7.25
C ALA A 104 6.44 -10.42 -6.71
N ILE A 105 6.82 -10.65 -5.46
CA ILE A 105 8.04 -10.07 -4.88
C ILE A 105 9.26 -10.45 -5.73
N GLY A 106 10.00 -9.44 -6.20
CA GLY A 106 11.18 -9.62 -7.07
C GLY A 106 10.87 -9.93 -8.54
N THR A 107 9.58 -9.90 -8.93
CA THR A 107 9.13 -10.14 -10.30
C THR A 107 8.09 -9.11 -10.72
N ASN A 108 7.69 -9.18 -11.99
CA ASN A 108 6.59 -8.38 -12.52
C ASN A 108 5.31 -9.20 -12.50
N THR A 109 4.18 -8.55 -12.26
CA THR A 109 2.88 -9.17 -12.45
C THR A 109 2.06 -8.37 -13.47
N SER A 110 1.24 -9.07 -14.24
CA SER A 110 0.30 -8.45 -15.18
C SER A 110 -1.03 -8.22 -14.50
N LEU A 111 -1.60 -7.04 -14.73
CA LEU A 111 -2.97 -6.71 -14.33
C LEU A 111 -3.92 -6.97 -15.50
N SER A 112 -5.16 -7.36 -15.19
CA SER A 112 -6.18 -7.75 -16.19
C SER A 112 -6.80 -6.59 -16.96
N GLY A 113 -6.67 -5.37 -16.46
CA GLY A 113 -7.34 -4.19 -17.01
C GLY A 113 -6.71 -3.64 -18.29
N THR A 114 -7.13 -2.44 -18.63
CA THR A 114 -6.65 -1.72 -19.83
C THR A 114 -5.61 -0.70 -19.43
N ALA A 115 -4.44 -0.80 -20.04
CA ALA A 115 -3.37 0.17 -19.90
C ALA A 115 -3.30 1.11 -21.12
N SER A 116 -2.93 2.37 -20.87
CA SER A 116 -2.72 3.39 -21.91
C SER A 116 -1.41 4.15 -21.65
N ALA A 117 -0.75 4.56 -22.72
CA ALA A 117 0.43 5.40 -22.61
C ALA A 117 0.02 6.80 -22.08
N PRO A 118 0.73 7.34 -21.09
CA PRO A 118 0.48 8.70 -20.64
C PRO A 118 0.89 9.70 -21.74
N PRO A 119 0.18 10.83 -21.86
CA PRO A 119 0.62 11.96 -22.68
C PRO A 119 2.00 12.49 -22.20
N GLU A 120 2.74 13.10 -23.10
CA GLU A 120 3.94 13.84 -22.73
C GLU A 120 3.60 14.93 -21.72
N GLY A 121 4.41 15.07 -20.68
CA GLY A 121 4.16 16.03 -19.61
C GLY A 121 4.96 15.75 -18.37
N THR A 122 4.86 16.66 -17.40
CA THR A 122 5.51 16.54 -16.09
C THR A 122 4.45 16.29 -15.01
N TYR A 123 4.64 15.21 -14.26
CA TYR A 123 3.67 14.71 -13.29
C TYR A 123 4.31 14.65 -11.90
N GLY A 124 3.68 15.34 -10.96
CA GLY A 124 4.14 15.38 -9.57
C GLY A 124 3.29 14.56 -8.61
N PHE A 125 2.09 14.12 -9.05
CA PHE A 125 1.10 13.48 -8.19
C PHE A 125 0.53 12.20 -8.81
N PRO A 126 1.34 11.15 -9.00
CA PRO A 126 0.80 9.88 -9.41
C PRO A 126 -0.07 9.28 -8.29
N TYR A 127 -1.09 8.49 -8.68
CA TYR A 127 -2.03 7.88 -7.74
C TYR A 127 -2.38 6.45 -8.13
N ILE A 128 -2.89 5.71 -7.14
CA ILE A 128 -3.48 4.39 -7.31
C ILE A 128 -4.80 4.31 -6.54
N LYS A 129 -5.81 3.68 -7.15
CA LYS A 129 -7.11 3.39 -6.54
C LYS A 129 -7.23 1.89 -6.30
N LEU A 130 -7.42 1.52 -5.04
CA LEU A 130 -7.47 0.15 -4.56
C LEU A 130 -8.84 -0.17 -3.95
N GLY A 131 -9.15 -1.47 -3.84
CA GLY A 131 -10.16 -1.93 -2.91
C GLY A 131 -9.73 -1.70 -1.46
N THR A 132 -10.68 -1.78 -0.55
CA THR A 132 -10.41 -1.67 0.89
C THR A 132 -10.12 -3.02 1.54
N ASP A 133 -10.33 -4.12 0.84
CA ASP A 133 -10.05 -5.46 1.35
C ASP A 133 -8.62 -5.88 1.01
N PHE A 134 -7.90 -6.32 2.05
CA PHE A 134 -6.55 -6.83 1.96
C PHE A 134 -6.51 -8.24 2.53
N THR A 135 -6.25 -9.23 1.66
CA THR A 135 -6.05 -10.62 2.10
C THR A 135 -4.57 -10.81 2.40
N VAL A 136 -4.26 -11.13 3.65
CA VAL A 136 -2.90 -11.19 4.16
C VAL A 136 -2.60 -12.48 4.89
N ALA A 137 -1.34 -12.93 4.79
CA ALA A 137 -0.77 -13.97 5.64
C ALA A 137 0.70 -13.66 5.87
N GLY A 138 1.24 -14.13 7.00
CA GLY A 138 2.64 -13.89 7.31
C GLY A 138 3.13 -14.71 8.49
N SER A 139 4.44 -14.71 8.68
CA SER A 139 5.09 -15.32 9.83
C SER A 139 6.43 -14.65 10.11
N PHE A 140 6.91 -14.79 11.33
CA PHE A 140 8.28 -14.47 11.69
C PHE A 140 8.77 -15.37 12.82
N THR A 141 10.09 -15.50 12.91
CA THR A 141 10.73 -16.27 14.00
C THR A 141 11.45 -15.32 14.93
N ASN A 142 11.20 -15.47 16.22
CA ASN A 142 11.85 -14.71 17.28
C ASN A 142 12.44 -15.66 18.31
N THR A 143 13.61 -15.29 18.84
CA THR A 143 14.22 -15.97 20.01
C THR A 143 14.21 -14.99 21.19
N PRO A 144 13.24 -15.10 22.11
CA PRO A 144 13.19 -14.24 23.29
C PRO A 144 14.47 -14.38 24.13
N THR A 145 14.79 -13.36 24.92
CA THR A 145 15.95 -13.39 25.83
C THR A 145 15.82 -14.57 26.80
N GLY A 146 16.76 -15.51 26.75
CA GLY A 146 16.75 -16.73 27.58
C GLY A 146 15.71 -17.79 27.16
N GLY A 147 15.03 -17.60 26.03
CA GLY A 147 13.99 -18.48 25.50
C GLY A 147 14.43 -19.35 24.33
N VAL A 148 13.47 -20.08 23.79
CA VAL A 148 13.64 -20.94 22.59
C VAL A 148 13.09 -20.19 21.37
N ALA A 149 13.74 -20.36 20.23
CA ALA A 149 13.27 -19.82 18.96
C ALA A 149 11.83 -20.29 18.69
N THR A 150 10.91 -19.34 18.55
CA THR A 150 9.49 -19.60 18.29
C THR A 150 9.11 -18.90 16.99
N THR A 151 8.44 -19.64 16.10
CA THR A 151 7.84 -19.04 14.89
C THR A 151 6.38 -18.73 15.16
N TYR A 152 6.01 -17.50 14.90
CA TYR A 152 4.64 -17.01 14.98
C TYR A 152 4.06 -16.93 13.58
N TYR A 153 2.82 -17.39 13.41
CA TYR A 153 2.10 -17.43 12.14
C TYR A 153 0.76 -16.71 12.27
N SER A 154 0.30 -16.08 11.19
CA SER A 154 -1.09 -15.68 11.09
C SER A 154 -2.01 -16.90 11.23
N GLY A 155 -3.01 -16.81 12.11
CA GLY A 155 -3.93 -17.91 12.44
C GLY A 155 -5.32 -17.78 11.80
N GLY A 156 -5.56 -16.68 11.05
CA GLY A 156 -6.86 -16.28 10.54
C GLY A 156 -7.68 -15.49 11.56
N ALA A 157 -8.53 -14.60 11.07
CA ALA A 157 -9.40 -13.73 11.91
C ALA A 157 -8.65 -12.97 13.02
N GLY A 158 -7.46 -12.47 12.72
CA GLY A 158 -6.61 -11.75 13.67
C GLY A 158 -5.77 -12.65 14.60
N ALA A 159 -6.03 -13.94 14.67
CA ALA A 159 -5.33 -14.83 15.59
C ALA A 159 -3.84 -15.02 15.22
N VAL A 160 -3.04 -15.37 16.24
CA VAL A 160 -1.64 -15.77 16.08
C VAL A 160 -1.47 -17.20 16.58
N ASN A 161 -0.77 -18.03 15.80
CA ASN A 161 -0.43 -19.41 16.12
C ASN A 161 1.08 -19.60 16.23
N THR A 162 1.50 -20.57 17.04
CA THR A 162 2.91 -21.00 17.12
C THR A 162 3.18 -22.28 16.35
N THR A 163 2.18 -22.81 15.65
CA THR A 163 2.27 -23.94 14.73
C THR A 163 1.76 -23.52 13.37
N GLY A 164 2.57 -23.73 12.32
CA GLY A 164 2.24 -23.35 10.94
C GLY A 164 1.45 -24.38 10.17
N PRO A 165 1.08 -24.09 8.95
CA PRO A 165 1.47 -22.90 8.16
C PRO A 165 0.65 -21.63 8.51
N ALA A 166 1.11 -20.49 7.99
CA ALA A 166 0.35 -19.23 8.06
C ALA A 166 -1.00 -19.37 7.36
N VAL A 167 -2.06 -18.86 7.99
CA VAL A 167 -3.43 -18.85 7.47
C VAL A 167 -3.77 -17.46 6.96
N THR A 168 -4.38 -17.39 5.79
CA THR A 168 -4.84 -16.13 5.21
C THR A 168 -6.04 -15.58 5.97
N GLN A 169 -6.10 -14.25 6.08
CA GLN A 169 -7.28 -13.52 6.54
C GLN A 169 -7.52 -12.33 5.62
N THR A 170 -8.73 -11.80 5.60
CA THR A 170 -9.06 -10.58 4.90
C THR A 170 -9.41 -9.50 5.90
N ASP A 171 -8.64 -8.43 5.88
CA ASP A 171 -8.87 -7.23 6.64
C ASP A 171 -9.50 -6.18 5.73
N SER A 172 -10.65 -5.65 6.16
CA SER A 172 -11.33 -4.57 5.42
C SER A 172 -10.99 -3.24 6.06
N LEU A 173 -10.33 -2.37 5.30
CA LEU A 173 -9.99 -1.01 5.76
C LEU A 173 -11.26 -0.16 5.86
N LYS A 174 -11.78 0.01 7.08
CA LYS A 174 -13.00 0.75 7.38
C LYS A 174 -12.77 2.11 8.03
N ASN A 175 -11.56 2.33 8.52
CA ASN A 175 -11.10 3.58 9.12
C ASN A 175 -9.56 3.64 9.09
N PHE A 176 -9.01 4.79 9.45
CA PHE A 176 -7.57 4.94 9.69
C PHE A 176 -7.31 5.07 11.19
N GLY A 177 -7.15 3.94 11.86
CA GLY A 177 -7.06 3.89 13.33
C GLY A 177 -8.35 4.37 13.99
N ASP A 178 -8.77 3.75 14.99
CA ASP A 178 -10.05 3.69 15.71
C ASP A 178 -11.04 4.87 15.64
N THR A 179 -10.64 6.04 15.16
CA THR A 179 -11.49 7.25 15.26
C THR A 179 -11.50 8.15 14.03
N LEU A 180 -10.63 7.93 13.03
CA LEU A 180 -10.41 8.88 11.96
C LEU A 180 -10.94 8.40 10.61
N CYS A 181 -11.88 9.19 10.03
CA CYS A 181 -12.35 9.01 8.67
C CYS A 181 -11.83 10.08 7.71
N SER A 182 -11.50 11.27 8.20
CA SER A 182 -11.18 12.43 7.37
C SER A 182 -9.71 12.56 6.98
N SER A 183 -8.82 12.03 7.77
CA SER A 183 -7.39 12.12 7.52
C SER A 183 -6.78 10.73 7.53
N GLY A 184 -6.55 10.20 6.36
CA GLY A 184 -5.71 9.04 6.23
C GLY A 184 -4.25 9.37 6.51
N TYR A 185 -3.37 8.54 6.01
CA TYR A 185 -1.93 8.77 6.07
C TYR A 185 -1.56 9.96 5.17
N VAL A 186 -1.67 11.18 5.70
CA VAL A 186 -1.32 12.40 4.98
C VAL A 186 0.13 12.76 5.26
N GLY A 187 0.96 12.80 4.21
CA GLY A 187 2.38 13.14 4.32
C GLY A 187 3.26 12.01 4.82
N ALA A 188 2.81 10.75 4.74
CA ALA A 188 3.65 9.60 5.10
C ALA A 188 4.89 9.55 4.21
N ALA A 189 6.10 9.51 4.79
CA ALA A 189 7.33 9.45 4.02
C ALA A 189 7.43 8.11 3.28
N VAL A 190 7.70 8.19 1.98
CA VAL A 190 7.94 7.04 1.09
C VAL A 190 9.15 7.30 0.22
N VAL A 191 9.62 6.27 -0.50
CA VAL A 191 10.71 6.44 -1.46
C VAL A 191 10.33 7.47 -2.51
N GLY A 192 11.12 8.54 -2.62
CA GLY A 192 10.93 9.58 -3.63
C GLY A 192 9.90 10.66 -3.29
N GLY A 193 9.37 10.70 -2.06
CA GLY A 193 8.42 11.76 -1.69
C GLY A 193 7.61 11.45 -0.44
N THR A 194 6.36 11.87 -0.45
CA THR A 194 5.37 11.52 0.58
C THR A 194 4.13 10.90 -0.07
N MET A 195 3.37 10.15 0.69
CA MET A 195 2.11 9.55 0.25
C MET A 195 0.95 10.03 1.12
N ASP A 196 -0.17 10.29 0.48
CA ASP A 196 -1.43 10.63 1.12
C ASP A 196 -2.44 9.52 0.81
N GLY A 197 -3.02 8.91 1.85
CA GLY A 197 -4.04 7.87 1.72
C GLY A 197 -5.42 8.39 2.11
N PHE A 198 -6.44 8.07 1.32
CA PHE A 198 -7.82 8.48 1.58
C PHE A 198 -8.77 7.30 1.40
N ILE A 199 -9.68 7.12 2.37
CA ILE A 199 -10.81 6.20 2.23
C ILE A 199 -11.95 6.97 1.55
N THR A 200 -12.60 6.35 0.56
CA THR A 200 -13.61 6.98 -0.27
C THR A 200 -14.76 6.02 -0.59
N ASP A 201 -15.87 6.57 -1.08
CA ASP A 201 -16.90 5.80 -1.78
C ASP A 201 -16.44 5.43 -3.21
N THR A 202 -17.31 4.74 -3.94
CA THR A 202 -17.05 4.34 -5.34
C THR A 202 -16.96 5.52 -6.31
N ALA A 203 -17.52 6.68 -5.94
CA ALA A 203 -17.44 7.93 -6.70
C ALA A 203 -16.19 8.77 -6.32
N PHE A 204 -15.30 8.20 -5.46
CA PHE A 204 -14.09 8.84 -4.96
C PHE A 204 -14.33 10.10 -4.11
N THR A 205 -15.52 10.18 -3.49
CA THR A 205 -15.79 11.16 -2.45
C THR A 205 -15.16 10.68 -1.15
N ARG A 206 -14.36 11.53 -0.52
CA ARG A 206 -13.67 11.19 0.72
C ARG A 206 -14.64 10.97 1.86
N SER A 207 -14.32 10.01 2.70
CA SER A 207 -14.89 9.96 4.05
C SER A 207 -14.40 11.16 4.86
N ILE A 208 -15.28 11.68 5.70
CA ILE A 208 -14.98 12.75 6.67
C ILE A 208 -15.43 12.31 8.07
N ASP A 209 -14.99 12.98 9.11
CA ASP A 209 -15.24 12.53 10.49
C ASP A 209 -16.73 12.51 10.88
N THR A 210 -17.58 13.20 10.14
CA THR A 210 -19.04 13.10 10.30
C THR A 210 -19.63 11.85 9.63
N ASP A 211 -18.88 11.14 8.81
CA ASP A 211 -19.32 9.89 8.15
C ASP A 211 -19.11 8.65 9.04
N LYS A 212 -18.54 8.78 10.24
CA LYS A 212 -18.27 7.67 11.13
C LYS A 212 -19.49 7.20 11.88
N SER A 213 -19.59 5.88 12.07
CA SER A 213 -20.64 5.21 12.81
C SER A 213 -20.12 3.96 13.50
N GLY A 214 -20.84 3.52 14.55
CA GLY A 214 -20.60 2.23 15.19
C GLY A 214 -19.45 2.21 16.21
N THR A 215 -19.29 1.04 16.81
CA THR A 215 -18.20 0.67 17.70
C THR A 215 -17.83 -0.79 17.39
N PRO A 216 -16.67 -1.07 16.78
CA PRO A 216 -15.64 -0.11 16.35
C PRO A 216 -16.12 0.88 15.29
N VAL A 217 -15.43 2.01 15.21
CA VAL A 217 -15.77 3.07 14.25
C VAL A 217 -15.62 2.57 12.81
N ILE A 218 -16.64 2.79 12.00
CA ILE A 218 -16.65 2.50 10.57
C ILE A 218 -16.93 3.79 9.82
N CYS A 219 -16.14 4.06 8.78
CA CYS A 219 -16.40 5.16 7.86
C CYS A 219 -17.45 4.73 6.84
N ASN A 220 -18.55 5.48 6.74
CA ASN A 220 -19.68 5.12 5.86
C ASN A 220 -19.32 5.12 4.37
N LYS A 221 -18.26 5.84 3.98
CA LYS A 221 -17.68 5.83 2.64
C LYS A 221 -16.35 5.08 2.69
N SER A 222 -16.39 3.76 2.71
CA SER A 222 -15.20 2.91 2.81
C SER A 222 -15.20 1.81 1.75
N ASP A 223 -15.43 2.20 0.48
CA ASP A 223 -15.44 1.27 -0.64
C ASP A 223 -14.10 1.22 -1.36
N ARG A 224 -13.31 2.28 -1.29
CA ARG A 224 -12.03 2.43 -1.99
C ARG A 224 -10.97 3.08 -1.09
N LEU A 225 -9.73 2.67 -1.33
CA LEU A 225 -8.53 3.35 -0.86
C LEU A 225 -7.89 4.05 -2.05
N ILE A 226 -7.61 5.34 -1.91
CA ILE A 226 -6.81 6.09 -2.88
C ILE A 226 -5.51 6.48 -2.20
N ALA A 227 -4.39 6.12 -2.82
CA ALA A 227 -3.08 6.60 -2.43
C ALA A 227 -2.55 7.56 -3.50
N VAL A 228 -2.21 8.78 -3.09
CA VAL A 228 -1.61 9.81 -3.94
C VAL A 228 -0.19 10.03 -3.47
N MET A 229 0.78 9.93 -4.37
CA MET A 229 2.16 10.31 -4.05
C MET A 229 2.38 11.79 -4.34
N ASN A 230 3.11 12.46 -3.45
CA ASN A 230 3.67 13.79 -3.68
C ASN A 230 5.15 13.60 -3.95
N LEU A 231 5.53 13.59 -5.21
CA LEU A 231 6.92 13.34 -5.59
C LEU A 231 7.81 14.53 -5.20
N ALA A 232 8.93 14.26 -4.54
CA ALA A 232 9.94 15.27 -4.23
C ALA A 232 10.57 15.84 -5.52
N ALA A 233 10.65 15.01 -6.57
CA ALA A 233 11.04 15.40 -7.91
C ALA A 233 10.00 14.84 -8.89
N PRO A 234 9.15 15.70 -9.49
CA PRO A 234 8.23 15.27 -10.54
C PRO A 234 8.98 14.61 -11.70
N PHE A 235 8.41 13.58 -12.28
CA PHE A 235 8.98 12.94 -13.46
C PHE A 235 8.35 13.47 -14.74
N THR A 236 9.12 13.43 -15.83
CA THR A 236 8.67 13.85 -17.16
C THR A 236 8.48 12.65 -18.07
N VAL A 237 7.30 12.55 -18.68
CA VAL A 237 6.99 11.65 -19.76
C VAL A 237 7.33 12.35 -21.06
N THR A 238 8.10 11.71 -21.92
CA THR A 238 8.53 12.21 -23.24
C THR A 238 8.16 11.22 -24.32
N SER A 239 8.40 11.56 -25.57
CA SER A 239 8.25 10.64 -26.72
C SER A 239 9.15 9.39 -26.64
N GLN A 240 10.18 9.43 -25.79
CA GLN A 240 11.08 8.29 -25.54
C GLN A 240 10.62 7.42 -24.37
N THR A 241 9.62 7.84 -23.60
CA THR A 241 9.10 7.06 -22.48
C THR A 241 8.30 5.87 -23.00
N TYR A 242 8.75 4.66 -22.70
CA TYR A 242 8.07 3.44 -23.12
C TYR A 242 7.32 2.74 -21.97
N ALA A 243 7.61 3.05 -20.72
CA ALA A 243 6.85 2.52 -19.57
C ALA A 243 6.86 3.46 -18.37
N VAL A 244 5.78 3.44 -17.63
CA VAL A 244 5.66 3.98 -16.28
C VAL A 244 5.24 2.83 -15.38
N ASN A 245 6.08 2.48 -14.41
CA ASN A 245 5.83 1.37 -13.50
C ASN A 245 5.44 1.88 -12.12
N PHE A 246 4.47 1.23 -11.49
CA PHE A 246 4.22 1.37 -10.07
C PHE A 246 4.85 0.17 -9.33
N ASN A 247 5.66 0.45 -8.31
CA ASN A 247 6.39 -0.54 -7.54
C ASN A 247 5.83 -0.57 -6.12
N PHE A 248 5.30 -1.72 -5.69
CA PHE A 248 4.92 -1.93 -4.29
C PHE A 248 6.13 -2.34 -3.45
N ILE A 249 6.19 -1.83 -2.23
CA ILE A 249 7.19 -2.22 -1.23
C ILE A 249 6.47 -2.99 -0.14
N LEU A 250 6.71 -4.29 -0.06
CA LEU A 250 6.14 -5.19 0.93
C LEU A 250 7.17 -5.77 1.91
N THR A 251 8.47 -5.60 1.65
CA THR A 251 9.52 -6.07 2.56
C THR A 251 9.44 -5.30 3.88
N ASN A 252 9.06 -6.01 4.95
CA ASN A 252 8.74 -5.43 6.26
C ASN A 252 7.62 -4.37 6.20
N TYR A 253 6.64 -4.58 5.31
CA TYR A 253 5.42 -3.78 5.15
C TYR A 253 4.25 -4.68 4.79
N GLY A 254 3.04 -4.14 4.82
CA GLY A 254 1.83 -4.84 4.38
C GLY A 254 1.21 -5.77 5.41
N ALA A 255 1.99 -6.32 6.35
CA ALA A 255 1.48 -7.14 7.45
C ALA A 255 2.21 -6.85 8.77
N GLN A 256 1.52 -7.02 9.87
CA GLN A 256 2.04 -6.75 11.22
C GLN A 256 1.58 -7.80 12.23
N PHE A 257 2.43 -8.00 13.21
CA PHE A 257 2.09 -8.67 14.46
C PHE A 257 2.00 -7.63 15.56
N VAL A 258 0.96 -7.72 16.39
CA VAL A 258 0.68 -6.79 17.47
C VAL A 258 0.85 -7.51 18.80
N ASP A 259 1.61 -6.91 19.69
CA ASP A 259 1.72 -7.30 21.08
C ASP A 259 0.70 -6.47 21.88
N GLY A 260 -0.34 -7.12 22.36
CA GLY A 260 -1.37 -6.47 23.17
C GLY A 260 -0.88 -6.17 24.60
N ASN A 261 -1.69 -6.52 25.58
CA ASN A 261 -1.40 -6.22 26.99
C ASN A 261 -0.71 -7.35 27.75
N ASN A 262 -0.23 -8.39 27.05
CA ASN A 262 0.39 -9.50 27.77
C ASN A 262 1.85 -9.17 28.17
N ALA A 263 2.22 -9.58 29.37
CA ALA A 263 3.55 -9.36 29.91
C ALA A 263 4.63 -10.29 29.29
N ALA A 264 4.25 -11.16 28.38
CA ALA A 264 5.12 -12.22 27.84
C ALA A 264 5.89 -11.81 26.57
N GLY A 265 5.54 -10.67 25.97
CA GLY A 265 6.18 -10.19 24.74
C GLY A 265 5.99 -11.11 23.53
N ALA A 266 4.92 -11.89 23.52
CA ALA A 266 4.47 -12.68 22.41
C ALA A 266 3.34 -11.94 21.66
N PRO A 267 3.26 -12.02 20.32
CA PRO A 267 2.19 -11.37 19.59
C PRO A 267 0.84 -12.00 19.90
N GLU A 268 -0.17 -11.18 20.03
CA GLU A 268 -1.56 -11.61 20.28
C GLU A 268 -2.44 -11.48 19.05
N GLU A 269 -2.08 -10.58 18.13
CA GLU A 269 -2.87 -10.30 16.93
C GLU A 269 -1.98 -10.22 15.70
N PHE A 270 -2.55 -10.64 14.56
CA PHE A 270 -1.99 -10.45 13.24
C PHE A 270 -2.98 -9.65 12.38
N ALA A 271 -2.48 -8.64 11.66
CA ALA A 271 -3.30 -7.77 10.84
C ALA A 271 -2.56 -7.33 9.57
N SER A 272 -3.32 -6.79 8.61
CA SER A 272 -2.74 -6.00 7.53
C SER A 272 -2.06 -4.75 8.10
N ALA A 273 -1.04 -4.27 7.40
CA ALA A 273 -0.30 -3.07 7.78
C ALA A 273 -0.17 -2.14 6.57
N PRO A 274 0.18 -0.88 6.79
CA PRO A 274 0.51 0.02 5.70
C PRO A 274 1.59 -0.58 4.80
N PHE A 275 1.42 -0.39 3.51
CA PHE A 275 2.41 -0.69 2.48
C PHE A 275 2.96 0.62 1.91
N ALA A 276 4.09 0.55 1.22
CA ALA A 276 4.66 1.67 0.50
C ALA A 276 4.74 1.37 -1.00
N GLY A 277 5.00 2.40 -1.80
CA GLY A 277 5.20 2.25 -3.23
C GLY A 277 5.87 3.47 -3.82
N TYR A 278 6.33 3.33 -5.06
CA TYR A 278 6.93 4.43 -5.83
C TYR A 278 6.75 4.19 -7.33
N PHE A 279 6.88 5.25 -8.09
CA PHE A 279 6.81 5.19 -9.55
C PHE A 279 8.21 5.27 -10.17
N THR A 280 8.40 4.56 -11.28
CA THR A 280 9.58 4.67 -12.13
C THR A 280 9.17 4.89 -13.57
N VAL A 281 9.96 5.71 -14.29
CA VAL A 281 9.78 5.97 -15.72
C VAL A 281 10.94 5.33 -16.46
N LEU A 282 10.62 4.57 -17.50
CA LEU A 282 11.59 3.91 -18.36
C LEU A 282 11.58 4.57 -19.73
N ASN A 283 12.73 5.09 -20.15
CA ASN A 283 12.93 5.72 -21.44
C ASN A 283 13.78 4.81 -22.34
N ALA A 284 13.54 4.90 -23.66
CA ALA A 284 14.44 4.34 -24.65
C ALA A 284 15.75 5.17 -24.67
N ASP A 285 16.87 4.48 -24.90
CA ASP A 285 18.19 5.09 -25.06
C ASP A 285 18.29 5.89 -26.39
#